data_ef7468d91a2653731d07a82b87f536ab
#
_entry.id   ef7468d91a2653731d07a82b87f536ab
#
_cell.length_a   1.000
_cell.length_b   1.000
_cell.length_c   1.000
_cell.angle_alpha   90.00
_cell.angle_beta   90.00
_cell.angle_gamma   90.00
#
_symmetry.space_group_name_H-M   'P 1'
#
loop_
_entity.id
_entity.type
_entity.pdbx_description
1 polymer ?
#
loop_
_entity_poly.entity_id
_entity_poly.type
_entity_poly.pdbx_seq_one_letter_code
_entity_poly.pdbx_strand_id
1 'polypeptide(L)'
;MRKLLLTVAVLTLCGHALADDVVERPEPFTGWHWYNEPVKEDPPPEPEPKPQPAPQVPDLSKMSAVEQAKVLRGYTMEALNRAILYPTRENTATFLRWQKFWTDRGSMFSQSFAAAQLAHPDLDYNLEYPHYNSMAPFVQTRDQQQRQDAIAQLAGQYGLFYFYRGSDPIDVQMAGVVADFARTHQIALIPVTMDGQVAPSVPESRPDSGQSRAMHISTFPALFLVNPQNHDYRALSYGFMTQDDLAKRFMNVATGFKPNS
;
A
#
# COMPACT_ATOMS: atom_id res chain seq x y z
N MET A 1 -68.68 10.31 -18.45
CA MET A 1 -69.71 9.49 -17.73
C MET A 1 -69.21 9.30 -16.31
N ARG A 2 -70.02 9.83 -15.41
CA ARG A 2 -70.37 9.41 -14.04
C ARG A 2 -69.21 9.34 -13.04
N LYS A 3 -69.01 10.38 -12.21
CA LYS A 3 -69.66 10.65 -10.91
C LYS A 3 -69.64 9.47 -9.95
N LEU A 4 -68.90 9.59 -8.84
CA LEU A 4 -69.51 9.50 -7.50
C LEU A 4 -68.60 10.12 -6.44
N LEU A 5 -69.14 11.17 -5.85
CA LEU A 5 -68.82 11.78 -4.55
C LEU A 5 -69.28 10.81 -3.46
N LEU A 6 -68.52 10.71 -2.36
CA LEU A 6 -69.10 10.37 -1.06
C LEU A 6 -68.30 11.06 0.04
N THR A 7 -68.89 12.15 0.50
CA THR A 7 -68.62 12.90 1.70
C THR A 7 -69.21 12.11 2.88
N VAL A 8 -68.44 11.86 3.93
CA VAL A 8 -69.01 11.60 5.25
C VAL A 8 -68.22 12.42 6.27
N ALA A 9 -68.90 13.48 6.74
CA ALA A 9 -68.57 14.25 7.92
C ALA A 9 -69.16 13.50 9.10
N VAL A 10 -68.38 13.27 10.14
CA VAL A 10 -68.88 12.96 11.48
C VAL A 10 -68.19 13.87 12.46
N LEU A 11 -68.98 14.83 12.93
CA LEU A 11 -68.76 15.61 14.12
C LEU A 11 -69.12 14.72 15.34
N THR A 12 -68.27 14.70 16.37
CA THR A 12 -68.62 14.50 17.78
C THR A 12 -67.53 15.12 18.64
N LEU A 13 -67.81 16.22 19.15
CA LEU A 13 -68.18 16.61 20.52
C LEU A 13 -67.21 16.18 21.61
N CYS A 14 -66.59 17.26 22.14
CA CYS A 14 -66.29 17.58 23.56
C CYS A 14 -66.37 16.48 24.61
N GLY A 15 -65.30 16.30 25.31
CA GLY A 15 -65.26 15.75 26.66
C GLY A 15 -64.00 16.20 27.35
N HIS A 16 -64.01 17.37 27.97
CA HIS A 16 -63.00 17.73 28.96
C HIS A 16 -63.32 16.94 30.22
N ALA A 17 -62.58 15.91 30.47
CA ALA A 17 -62.52 15.28 31.78
C ALA A 17 -61.21 15.75 32.41
N LEU A 18 -61.33 16.76 33.26
CA LEU A 18 -60.32 17.03 34.29
C LEU A 18 -60.44 15.88 35.30
N ALA A 19 -59.61 14.88 35.17
CA ALA A 19 -59.35 13.94 36.25
C ALA A 19 -58.25 14.55 37.11
N ASP A 20 -58.68 15.15 38.22
CA ASP A 20 -57.82 15.38 39.38
C ASP A 20 -57.41 13.96 39.86
N ASP A 21 -56.29 13.47 39.46
CA ASP A 21 -55.62 12.37 40.12
C ASP A 21 -55.09 12.87 41.45
N VAL A 22 -55.98 12.81 42.47
CA VAL A 22 -55.56 12.83 43.85
C VAL A 22 -54.78 11.56 44.06
N VAL A 23 -53.47 11.64 43.96
CA VAL A 23 -52.58 10.61 44.44
C VAL A 23 -52.77 10.51 45.94
N GLU A 24 -53.65 9.63 46.40
CA GLU A 24 -53.70 9.20 47.79
C GLU A 24 -52.30 8.74 48.17
N ARG A 25 -51.60 9.56 48.94
CA ARG A 25 -50.39 9.10 49.64
C ARG A 25 -50.83 8.02 50.62
N PRO A 26 -50.28 6.84 50.52
CA PRO A 26 -50.56 5.84 51.51
C PRO A 26 -50.17 6.38 52.88
N GLU A 27 -51.16 6.37 53.80
CA GLU A 27 -50.93 6.73 55.20
C GLU A 27 -49.72 5.92 55.71
N PRO A 28 -48.84 6.54 56.49
CA PRO A 28 -47.69 5.83 57.03
C PRO A 28 -48.22 4.67 57.91
N PHE A 29 -47.80 3.45 57.57
CA PHE A 29 -48.14 2.28 58.38
C PHE A 29 -47.78 2.54 59.83
N THR A 30 -48.79 2.69 60.67
CA THR A 30 -48.67 2.70 62.14
C THR A 30 -48.55 1.23 62.59
N GLY A 31 -47.47 0.59 62.30
CA GLY A 31 -47.09 -0.72 62.78
C GLY A 31 -45.73 -0.62 63.45
N TRP A 32 -45.55 -1.25 64.55
CA TRP A 32 -44.38 -1.36 65.40
C TRP A 32 -43.05 -1.09 64.71
N HIS A 33 -42.63 0.18 64.68
CA HIS A 33 -41.26 0.58 64.25
C HIS A 33 -40.40 0.68 65.50
N TRP A 34 -39.54 -0.30 65.67
CA TRP A 34 -38.50 -0.31 66.69
C TRP A 34 -37.37 0.66 66.38
N TYR A 35 -37.41 1.30 65.22
CA TYR A 35 -36.36 2.22 64.73
C TYR A 35 -37.01 3.37 63.98
N ASN A 36 -36.95 4.58 64.53
CA ASN A 36 -37.15 5.78 63.75
C ASN A 36 -35.88 6.05 62.98
N GLU A 37 -35.82 5.57 61.74
CA GLU A 37 -34.76 5.97 60.85
C GLU A 37 -34.87 7.48 60.61
N PRO A 38 -33.78 8.25 60.84
CA PRO A 38 -33.82 9.67 60.47
C PRO A 38 -34.08 9.77 58.97
N VAL A 39 -34.98 10.67 58.57
CA VAL A 39 -35.25 10.99 57.16
C VAL A 39 -33.92 11.32 56.53
N LYS A 40 -33.46 10.49 55.58
CA LYS A 40 -32.29 10.83 54.79
C LYS A 40 -32.63 12.13 54.06
N GLU A 41 -31.96 13.22 54.43
CA GLU A 41 -32.01 14.42 53.61
C GLU A 41 -31.52 14.07 52.21
N ASP A 42 -32.33 14.37 51.19
CA ASP A 42 -31.90 14.19 49.81
C ASP A 42 -30.58 14.95 49.62
N PRO A 43 -29.59 14.34 49.02
CA PRO A 43 -28.33 15.02 48.74
C PRO A 43 -28.64 16.30 47.95
N PRO A 44 -27.94 17.40 48.23
CA PRO A 44 -28.16 18.66 47.49
C PRO A 44 -28.04 18.34 45.97
N PRO A 45 -28.91 18.96 45.16
CA PRO A 45 -28.91 18.73 43.72
C PRO A 45 -27.48 18.91 43.17
N GLU A 46 -27.01 17.88 42.46
CA GLU A 46 -25.70 17.92 41.79
C GLU A 46 -25.63 19.22 40.95
N PRO A 47 -24.57 20.02 41.07
CA PRO A 47 -24.47 21.26 40.31
C PRO A 47 -24.61 20.94 38.82
N GLU A 48 -25.52 21.64 38.15
CA GLU A 48 -25.73 21.49 36.71
C GLU A 48 -24.37 21.51 35.99
N PRO A 49 -24.09 20.55 35.12
CA PRO A 49 -22.83 20.51 34.39
C PRO A 49 -22.69 21.83 33.64
N LYS A 50 -21.62 22.56 33.93
CA LYS A 50 -21.32 23.82 33.22
C LYS A 50 -21.36 23.54 31.74
N PRO A 51 -22.05 24.36 30.92
CA PRO A 51 -22.09 24.14 29.48
C PRO A 51 -20.66 24.00 28.95
N GLN A 52 -20.33 22.82 28.45
CA GLN A 52 -19.06 22.62 27.77
C GLN A 52 -19.07 23.55 26.56
N PRO A 53 -18.01 24.35 26.36
CA PRO A 53 -17.93 25.18 25.17
C PRO A 53 -18.10 24.28 23.94
N ALA A 54 -18.98 24.66 23.04
CA ALA A 54 -19.21 23.94 21.79
C ALA A 54 -17.87 23.71 21.12
N PRO A 55 -17.63 22.51 20.56
CA PRO A 55 -16.36 22.20 19.89
C PRO A 55 -16.09 23.26 18.82
N GLN A 56 -15.04 24.05 19.06
CA GLN A 56 -14.64 25.07 18.10
C GLN A 56 -14.20 24.39 16.81
N VAL A 57 -14.92 24.63 15.73
CA VAL A 57 -14.50 24.20 14.39
C VAL A 57 -13.20 24.94 14.07
N PRO A 58 -12.09 24.22 13.81
CA PRO A 58 -10.82 24.87 13.55
C PRO A 58 -10.89 25.73 12.29
N ASP A 59 -10.36 26.96 12.38
CA ASP A 59 -10.26 27.88 11.24
C ASP A 59 -9.16 27.42 10.29
N LEU A 60 -9.53 26.67 9.26
CA LEU A 60 -8.59 26.11 8.27
C LEU A 60 -7.82 27.20 7.52
N SER A 61 -8.34 28.43 7.41
CA SER A 61 -7.67 29.50 6.65
C SER A 61 -6.36 29.96 7.28
N LYS A 62 -6.21 29.74 8.60
CA LYS A 62 -5.02 30.10 9.38
C LYS A 62 -3.98 28.97 9.49
N MET A 63 -4.28 27.81 8.93
CA MET A 63 -3.44 26.62 9.01
C MET A 63 -2.58 26.46 7.77
N SER A 64 -1.40 25.87 7.93
CA SER A 64 -0.58 25.40 6.81
C SER A 64 -1.32 24.31 6.04
N ALA A 65 -0.94 24.07 4.77
CA ALA A 65 -1.55 23.02 3.95
C ALA A 65 -1.43 21.62 4.59
N VAL A 66 -0.34 21.34 5.30
CA VAL A 66 -0.13 20.09 6.03
C VAL A 66 -1.13 19.94 7.19
N GLU A 67 -1.31 20.97 7.98
CA GLU A 67 -2.27 20.98 9.10
C GLU A 67 -3.71 20.86 8.60
N GLN A 68 -4.08 21.61 7.55
CA GLN A 68 -5.39 21.48 6.91
C GLN A 68 -5.64 20.03 6.45
N ALA A 69 -4.67 19.42 5.75
CA ALA A 69 -4.79 18.04 5.27
C ALA A 69 -4.92 17.05 6.44
N LYS A 70 -4.19 17.25 7.54
CA LYS A 70 -4.30 16.42 8.75
C LYS A 70 -5.70 16.51 9.37
N VAL A 71 -6.24 17.69 9.52
CA VAL A 71 -7.60 17.91 10.07
C VAL A 71 -8.66 17.27 9.17
N LEU A 72 -8.61 17.51 7.86
CA LEU A 72 -9.58 16.97 6.91
C LEU A 72 -9.53 15.44 6.84
N ARG A 73 -8.33 14.84 6.88
CA ARG A 73 -8.17 13.38 6.96
C ARG A 73 -8.72 12.85 8.28
N GLY A 74 -8.54 13.56 9.39
CA GLY A 74 -9.11 13.21 10.69
C GLY A 74 -10.64 13.10 10.62
N TYR A 75 -11.32 14.10 10.07
CA TYR A 75 -12.77 14.07 9.87
C TYR A 75 -13.22 12.94 8.94
N THR A 76 -12.43 12.66 7.88
CA THR A 76 -12.73 11.56 6.97
C THR A 76 -12.65 10.21 7.68
N MET A 77 -11.61 9.99 8.48
CA MET A 77 -11.43 8.75 9.25
C MET A 77 -12.47 8.58 10.34
N GLU A 78 -12.84 9.67 11.03
CA GLU A 78 -13.94 9.65 12.00
C GLU A 78 -15.27 9.26 11.34
N ALA A 79 -15.59 9.86 10.19
CA ALA A 79 -16.79 9.50 9.43
C ALA A 79 -16.78 8.04 8.97
N LEU A 80 -15.63 7.52 8.51
CA LEU A 80 -15.46 6.13 8.13
C LEU A 80 -15.69 5.19 9.31
N ASN A 81 -14.99 5.43 10.41
CA ASN A 81 -15.09 4.59 11.60
C ASN A 81 -16.50 4.60 12.18
N ARG A 82 -17.17 5.75 12.18
CA ARG A 82 -18.57 5.87 12.60
C ARG A 82 -19.52 5.11 11.69
N ALA A 83 -19.30 5.13 10.38
CA ALA A 83 -20.08 4.35 9.42
C ALA A 83 -19.89 2.83 9.60
N ILE A 84 -18.68 2.39 9.96
CA ILE A 84 -18.37 0.97 10.21
C ILE A 84 -18.96 0.51 11.56
N LEU A 85 -18.74 1.27 12.63
CA LEU A 85 -19.17 0.89 13.98
C LEU A 85 -20.68 1.04 14.17
N TYR A 86 -21.27 2.04 13.53
CA TYR A 86 -22.69 2.38 13.61
C TYR A 86 -23.27 2.50 12.19
N PRO A 87 -23.54 1.39 11.49
CA PRO A 87 -23.89 1.36 10.08
C PRO A 87 -25.33 1.84 9.83
N THR A 88 -25.50 3.15 9.80
CA THR A 88 -26.76 3.81 9.41
C THR A 88 -26.61 4.46 8.04
N ARG A 89 -27.74 4.75 7.38
CA ARG A 89 -27.75 5.47 6.11
C ARG A 89 -27.06 6.84 6.24
N GLU A 90 -27.31 7.54 7.33
CA GLU A 90 -26.80 8.88 7.60
C GLU A 90 -25.28 8.88 7.83
N ASN A 91 -24.78 7.93 8.62
CA ASN A 91 -23.35 7.78 8.87
C ASN A 91 -22.63 7.42 7.57
N THR A 92 -23.15 6.48 6.82
CA THR A 92 -22.59 6.08 5.51
C THR A 92 -22.63 7.25 4.52
N ALA A 93 -23.73 7.99 4.45
CA ALA A 93 -23.83 9.16 3.58
C ALA A 93 -22.81 10.26 3.96
N THR A 94 -22.54 10.43 5.25
CA THR A 94 -21.52 11.38 5.73
C THR A 94 -20.12 10.97 5.25
N PHE A 95 -19.76 9.70 5.37
CA PHE A 95 -18.50 9.19 4.83
C PHE A 95 -18.41 9.34 3.31
N LEU A 96 -19.48 9.02 2.56
CA LEU A 96 -19.52 9.18 1.10
C LEU A 96 -19.35 10.64 0.65
N ARG A 97 -19.85 11.63 1.44
CA ARG A 97 -19.58 13.05 1.17
C ARG A 97 -18.09 13.38 1.28
N TRP A 98 -17.38 12.80 2.25
CA TRP A 98 -15.94 12.94 2.36
C TRP A 98 -15.19 12.27 1.20
N GLN A 99 -15.62 11.09 0.77
CA GLN A 99 -15.05 10.45 -0.43
C GLN A 99 -15.23 11.32 -1.66
N LYS A 100 -16.46 11.84 -1.86
CA LYS A 100 -16.72 12.77 -2.97
C LYS A 100 -15.82 14.00 -2.90
N PHE A 101 -15.66 14.60 -1.74
CA PHE A 101 -14.77 15.75 -1.54
C PHE A 101 -13.34 15.43 -2.02
N TRP A 102 -12.78 14.28 -1.62
CA TRP A 102 -11.42 13.89 -2.04
C TRP A 102 -11.34 13.58 -3.53
N THR A 103 -12.35 12.96 -4.10
CA THR A 103 -12.42 12.69 -5.54
C THR A 103 -12.44 13.99 -6.34
N ASP A 104 -13.27 14.96 -5.93
CA ASP A 104 -13.33 16.26 -6.58
C ASP A 104 -11.98 17.00 -6.49
N ARG A 105 -11.30 16.95 -5.33
CA ARG A 105 -9.95 17.52 -5.15
C ARG A 105 -8.90 16.81 -6.02
N GLY A 106 -8.97 15.48 -6.11
CA GLY A 106 -8.10 14.69 -7.00
C GLY A 106 -8.26 15.08 -8.46
N SER A 107 -9.51 15.28 -8.91
CA SER A 107 -9.81 15.76 -10.26
C SER A 107 -9.22 17.14 -10.53
N MET A 108 -9.39 18.08 -9.59
CA MET A 108 -8.80 19.43 -9.71
C MET A 108 -7.27 19.38 -9.75
N PHE A 109 -6.67 18.53 -8.91
CA PHE A 109 -5.22 18.32 -8.92
C PHE A 109 -4.73 17.78 -10.26
N SER A 110 -5.43 16.80 -10.84
CA SER A 110 -5.05 16.23 -12.15
C SER A 110 -5.09 17.29 -13.27
N GLN A 111 -6.08 18.19 -13.24
CA GLN A 111 -6.16 19.28 -14.21
C GLN A 111 -5.00 20.30 -14.02
N SER A 112 -4.72 20.68 -12.77
CA SER A 112 -3.60 21.59 -12.48
C SER A 112 -2.25 20.96 -12.76
N PHE A 113 -2.12 19.64 -12.55
CA PHE A 113 -0.92 18.88 -12.91
C PHE A 113 -0.66 18.92 -14.42
N ALA A 114 -1.69 18.63 -15.23
CA ALA A 114 -1.57 18.70 -16.68
C ALA A 114 -1.22 20.14 -17.16
N ALA A 115 -1.86 21.14 -16.57
CA ALA A 115 -1.56 22.54 -16.88
C ALA A 115 -0.12 22.94 -16.50
N ALA A 116 0.36 22.44 -15.35
CA ALA A 116 1.73 22.67 -14.91
C ALA A 116 2.76 22.04 -15.85
N GLN A 117 2.54 20.80 -16.31
CA GLN A 117 3.41 20.15 -17.29
C GLN A 117 3.46 20.91 -18.63
N LEU A 118 2.32 21.45 -19.08
CA LEU A 118 2.30 22.29 -20.29
C LEU A 118 3.06 23.61 -20.12
N ALA A 119 2.99 24.21 -18.93
CA ALA A 119 3.71 25.44 -18.62
C ALA A 119 5.20 25.22 -18.34
N HIS A 120 5.56 24.04 -17.87
CA HIS A 120 6.91 23.63 -17.46
C HIS A 120 7.24 22.25 -18.06
N PRO A 121 7.62 22.21 -19.36
CA PRO A 121 7.92 20.95 -20.06
C PRO A 121 9.07 20.15 -19.44
N ASP A 122 9.98 20.81 -18.75
CA ASP A 122 11.08 20.21 -17.99
C ASP A 122 10.62 19.32 -16.83
N LEU A 123 9.35 19.44 -16.42
CA LEU A 123 8.73 18.59 -15.38
C LEU A 123 7.94 17.41 -15.96
N ASP A 124 7.86 17.30 -17.28
CA ASP A 124 7.16 16.18 -17.92
C ASP A 124 8.13 15.02 -18.18
N TYR A 125 8.16 14.06 -17.25
CA TYR A 125 8.96 12.85 -17.36
C TYR A 125 8.72 12.08 -18.68
N ASN A 126 7.52 12.14 -19.27
CA ASN A 126 7.20 11.43 -20.50
C ASN A 126 7.85 12.04 -21.74
N LEU A 127 8.34 13.29 -21.69
CA LEU A 127 9.12 13.88 -22.77
C LEU A 127 10.54 13.30 -22.80
N GLU A 128 11.09 13.02 -21.64
CA GLU A 128 12.42 12.42 -21.51
C GLU A 128 12.37 10.89 -21.63
N TYR A 129 11.34 10.26 -21.03
CA TYR A 129 11.17 8.80 -20.98
C TYR A 129 9.78 8.37 -21.46
N PRO A 130 9.52 8.36 -22.79
CA PRO A 130 8.18 8.11 -23.34
C PRO A 130 7.81 6.62 -23.35
N HIS A 131 7.60 6.00 -22.19
CA HIS A 131 7.22 4.59 -22.06
C HIS A 131 5.74 4.29 -22.32
N TYR A 132 4.87 5.30 -22.35
CA TYR A 132 3.41 5.13 -22.40
C TYR A 132 2.74 5.75 -23.63
N ASN A 133 3.51 6.21 -24.62
CA ASN A 133 2.98 6.79 -25.86
C ASN A 133 3.42 5.98 -27.09
N SER A 134 3.15 6.49 -28.28
CA SER A 134 3.53 5.84 -29.53
C SER A 134 5.04 5.67 -29.73
N MET A 135 5.87 6.33 -28.94
CA MET A 135 7.33 6.18 -28.92
C MET A 135 7.80 5.00 -28.05
N ALA A 136 6.91 4.43 -27.19
CA ALA A 136 7.27 3.33 -26.30
C ALA A 136 7.98 2.14 -27.01
N PRO A 137 7.57 1.67 -28.21
CA PRO A 137 8.27 0.60 -28.91
C PRO A 137 9.71 0.96 -29.27
N PHE A 138 9.97 2.21 -29.63
CA PHE A 138 11.33 2.67 -29.96
C PHE A 138 12.22 2.74 -28.72
N VAL A 139 11.68 3.22 -27.59
CA VAL A 139 12.39 3.22 -26.31
C VAL A 139 12.68 1.81 -25.85
N GLN A 140 11.69 0.91 -25.90
CA GLN A 140 11.89 -0.50 -25.55
C GLN A 140 12.94 -1.18 -26.41
N THR A 141 12.95 -0.92 -27.73
CA THR A 141 13.95 -1.45 -28.64
C THR A 141 15.35 -0.91 -28.30
N ARG A 142 15.48 0.39 -28.05
CA ARG A 142 16.75 1.01 -27.62
C ARG A 142 17.25 0.39 -26.31
N ASP A 143 16.36 0.27 -25.31
CA ASP A 143 16.73 -0.28 -24.00
C ASP A 143 17.12 -1.77 -24.09
N GLN A 144 16.48 -2.52 -24.99
CA GLN A 144 16.84 -3.90 -25.28
C GLN A 144 18.23 -3.97 -25.95
N GLN A 145 18.51 -3.10 -26.91
CA GLN A 145 19.81 -3.04 -27.57
C GLN A 145 20.90 -2.69 -26.55
N GLN A 146 20.70 -1.69 -25.72
CA GLN A 146 21.65 -1.32 -24.67
C GLN A 146 21.96 -2.46 -23.71
N ARG A 147 20.95 -3.27 -23.34
CA ARG A 147 21.17 -4.46 -22.53
C ARG A 147 22.00 -5.51 -23.26
N GLN A 148 21.73 -5.76 -24.54
CA GLN A 148 22.51 -6.70 -25.36
C GLN A 148 23.96 -6.24 -25.50
N ASP A 149 24.19 -4.96 -25.76
CA ASP A 149 25.53 -4.39 -25.87
C ASP A 149 26.30 -4.49 -24.54
N ALA A 150 25.65 -4.22 -23.42
CA ALA A 150 26.24 -4.41 -22.09
C ALA A 150 26.62 -5.86 -21.79
N ILE A 151 25.75 -6.81 -22.17
CA ILE A 151 26.03 -8.24 -22.02
C ILE A 151 27.23 -8.64 -22.91
N ALA A 152 27.24 -8.22 -24.16
CA ALA A 152 28.33 -8.53 -25.09
C ALA A 152 29.68 -7.97 -24.63
N GLN A 153 29.68 -6.72 -24.12
CA GLN A 153 30.88 -6.08 -23.56
C GLN A 153 31.45 -6.87 -22.38
N LEU A 154 30.59 -7.29 -21.44
CA LEU A 154 31.03 -8.03 -20.25
C LEU A 154 31.41 -9.49 -20.62
N ALA A 155 30.67 -10.12 -21.52
CA ALA A 155 30.94 -11.47 -21.99
C ALA A 155 32.34 -11.63 -22.65
N GLY A 156 32.82 -10.55 -23.28
CA GLY A 156 34.17 -10.52 -23.86
C GLY A 156 35.30 -10.50 -22.83
N GLN A 157 35.01 -10.18 -21.57
CA GLN A 157 36.02 -10.03 -20.53
C GLN A 157 35.81 -10.97 -19.34
N TYR A 158 34.58 -11.40 -19.07
CA TYR A 158 34.21 -12.17 -17.89
C TYR A 158 33.55 -13.49 -18.28
N GLY A 159 33.75 -14.51 -17.46
CA GLY A 159 32.90 -15.69 -17.37
C GLY A 159 31.92 -15.62 -16.21
N LEU A 160 30.94 -16.50 -16.22
CA LEU A 160 29.97 -16.66 -15.13
C LEU A 160 30.41 -17.78 -14.19
N PHE A 161 30.45 -17.50 -12.90
CA PHE A 161 30.56 -18.49 -11.85
C PHE A 161 29.20 -18.56 -11.15
N TYR A 162 28.61 -19.74 -11.19
CA TYR A 162 27.31 -19.99 -10.55
C TYR A 162 27.47 -20.93 -9.37
N PHE A 163 27.33 -20.40 -8.15
CA PHE A 163 27.41 -21.15 -6.90
C PHE A 163 26.01 -21.55 -6.43
N TYR A 164 25.79 -22.84 -6.22
CA TYR A 164 24.47 -23.36 -5.91
C TYR A 164 24.51 -24.63 -5.07
N ARG A 165 23.38 -24.95 -4.42
CA ARG A 165 23.15 -26.21 -3.73
C ARG A 165 22.27 -27.09 -4.60
N GLY A 166 22.76 -28.25 -4.99
CA GLY A 166 22.00 -29.18 -5.82
C GLY A 166 20.81 -29.82 -5.10
N SER A 167 20.80 -29.77 -3.76
CA SER A 167 19.68 -30.21 -2.93
C SER A 167 18.54 -29.20 -2.82
N ASP A 168 18.77 -27.94 -3.19
CA ASP A 168 17.77 -26.88 -3.08
C ASP A 168 17.04 -26.69 -4.42
N PRO A 169 15.70 -26.87 -4.46
CA PRO A 169 14.91 -26.76 -5.69
C PRO A 169 14.99 -25.38 -6.36
N ILE A 170 15.14 -24.29 -5.61
CA ILE A 170 15.23 -22.93 -6.14
C ILE A 170 16.58 -22.74 -6.84
N ASP A 171 17.66 -23.22 -6.22
CA ASP A 171 18.99 -23.17 -6.79
C ASP A 171 19.04 -24.00 -8.09
N VAL A 172 18.44 -25.19 -8.10
CA VAL A 172 18.34 -26.05 -9.30
C VAL A 172 17.54 -25.39 -10.42
N GLN A 173 16.44 -24.72 -10.08
CA GLN A 173 15.65 -23.96 -11.07
C GLN A 173 16.47 -22.81 -11.66
N MET A 174 17.17 -22.05 -10.82
CA MET A 174 18.03 -20.96 -11.25
C MET A 174 19.18 -21.46 -12.14
N ALA A 175 19.71 -22.66 -11.90
CA ALA A 175 20.73 -23.27 -12.75
C ALA A 175 20.27 -23.38 -14.21
N GLY A 176 19.00 -23.72 -14.45
CA GLY A 176 18.43 -23.76 -15.80
C GLY A 176 18.41 -22.37 -16.45
N VAL A 177 17.97 -21.37 -15.72
CA VAL A 177 17.95 -19.97 -16.22
C VAL A 177 19.36 -19.49 -16.57
N VAL A 178 20.35 -19.74 -15.71
CA VAL A 178 21.75 -19.34 -15.95
C VAL A 178 22.36 -20.08 -17.10
N ALA A 179 22.13 -21.39 -17.23
CA ALA A 179 22.65 -22.21 -18.36
C ALA A 179 22.10 -21.72 -19.71
N ASP A 180 20.78 -21.42 -19.75
CA ASP A 180 20.14 -20.89 -20.96
C ASP A 180 20.65 -19.50 -21.30
N PHE A 181 20.80 -18.64 -20.32
CA PHE A 181 21.34 -17.29 -20.48
C PHE A 181 22.79 -17.33 -21.02
N ALA A 182 23.64 -18.13 -20.39
CA ALA A 182 25.03 -18.29 -20.78
C ALA A 182 25.15 -18.79 -22.22
N ARG A 183 24.34 -19.77 -22.61
CA ARG A 183 24.30 -20.32 -23.97
C ARG A 183 23.82 -19.28 -24.98
N THR A 184 22.74 -18.56 -24.67
CA THR A 184 22.15 -17.54 -25.56
C THR A 184 23.14 -16.41 -25.84
N HIS A 185 23.86 -15.98 -24.81
CA HIS A 185 24.81 -14.87 -24.94
C HIS A 185 26.28 -15.29 -25.12
N GLN A 186 26.52 -16.59 -25.31
CA GLN A 186 27.85 -17.16 -25.54
C GLN A 186 28.87 -16.81 -24.43
N ILE A 187 28.42 -16.82 -23.20
CA ILE A 187 29.25 -16.54 -22.02
C ILE A 187 29.74 -17.87 -21.44
N ALA A 188 31.00 -17.97 -21.12
CA ALA A 188 31.54 -19.12 -20.41
C ALA A 188 30.90 -19.27 -19.04
N LEU A 189 30.36 -20.45 -18.72
CA LEU A 189 29.73 -20.76 -17.44
C LEU A 189 30.54 -21.82 -16.70
N ILE A 190 30.85 -21.54 -15.45
CA ILE A 190 31.45 -22.48 -14.49
C ILE A 190 30.48 -22.66 -13.33
N PRO A 191 29.65 -23.71 -13.34
CA PRO A 191 28.78 -24.01 -12.24
C PRO A 191 29.55 -24.70 -11.11
N VAL A 192 29.34 -24.24 -9.88
CA VAL A 192 30.00 -24.71 -8.65
C VAL A 192 28.97 -25.19 -7.66
N THR A 193 28.95 -26.50 -7.39
CA THR A 193 28.05 -27.07 -6.39
C THR A 193 28.66 -26.98 -5.00
N MET A 194 27.83 -26.53 -4.03
CA MET A 194 28.24 -26.35 -2.64
C MET A 194 28.04 -27.61 -1.80
N ASP A 195 27.15 -28.49 -2.21
CA ASP A 195 26.80 -29.74 -1.50
C ASP A 195 27.18 -31.02 -2.23
N GLY A 196 27.86 -30.88 -3.39
CA GLY A 196 28.29 -32.00 -4.23
C GLY A 196 27.16 -32.60 -5.09
N GLN A 197 25.92 -32.15 -4.96
CA GLN A 197 24.83 -32.58 -5.84
C GLN A 197 24.82 -31.75 -7.12
N VAL A 198 24.62 -32.40 -8.25
CA VAL A 198 24.70 -31.76 -9.58
C VAL A 198 23.29 -31.55 -10.14
N ALA A 199 22.96 -30.30 -10.50
CA ALA A 199 21.72 -29.99 -11.16
C ALA A 199 21.73 -30.49 -12.64
N PRO A 200 20.62 -31.06 -13.14
CA PRO A 200 20.57 -31.62 -14.50
C PRO A 200 20.88 -30.61 -15.62
N SER A 201 20.55 -29.34 -15.42
CA SER A 201 20.79 -28.25 -16.38
C SER A 201 22.24 -27.82 -16.48
N VAL A 202 23.11 -28.22 -15.53
CA VAL A 202 24.54 -27.87 -15.47
C VAL A 202 25.37 -29.12 -15.09
N PRO A 203 25.40 -30.17 -15.94
CA PRO A 203 26.04 -31.45 -15.63
C PRO A 203 27.55 -31.33 -15.43
N GLU A 204 28.19 -30.29 -15.94
CA GLU A 204 29.62 -30.04 -15.82
C GLU A 204 30.01 -29.33 -14.52
N SER A 205 29.12 -29.34 -13.53
CA SER A 205 29.36 -28.69 -12.23
C SER A 205 30.56 -29.26 -11.50
N ARG A 206 31.33 -28.38 -10.89
CA ARG A 206 32.50 -28.73 -10.08
C ARG A 206 32.18 -28.48 -8.60
N PRO A 207 32.71 -29.29 -7.68
CA PRO A 207 32.59 -29.03 -6.28
C PRO A 207 33.38 -27.74 -5.90
N ASP A 208 32.88 -26.99 -4.91
CA ASP A 208 33.62 -25.85 -4.38
C ASP A 208 34.93 -26.30 -3.75
N SER A 209 36.04 -25.77 -4.22
CA SER A 209 37.38 -26.02 -3.67
C SER A 209 37.96 -24.82 -2.93
N GLY A 210 37.05 -23.92 -2.43
CA GLY A 210 37.40 -22.74 -1.66
C GLY A 210 37.15 -21.42 -2.39
N GLN A 211 36.62 -21.48 -3.62
CA GLN A 211 36.30 -20.28 -4.41
C GLN A 211 35.23 -19.44 -3.71
N SER A 212 34.19 -20.07 -3.18
CA SER A 212 33.14 -19.37 -2.45
C SER A 212 33.69 -18.59 -1.25
N ARG A 213 34.61 -19.19 -0.50
CA ARG A 213 35.27 -18.54 0.64
C ARG A 213 36.17 -17.39 0.19
N ALA A 214 36.98 -17.60 -0.86
CA ALA A 214 37.87 -16.59 -1.41
C ALA A 214 37.10 -15.36 -1.94
N MET A 215 35.89 -15.57 -2.45
CA MET A 215 35.00 -14.51 -2.98
C MET A 215 34.00 -14.01 -1.93
N HIS A 216 34.11 -14.44 -0.66
CA HIS A 216 33.23 -14.06 0.46
C HIS A 216 31.74 -14.34 0.19
N ILE A 217 31.43 -15.46 -0.45
CA ILE A 217 30.05 -15.84 -0.78
C ILE A 217 29.47 -16.64 0.36
N SER A 218 28.37 -16.13 0.96
CA SER A 218 27.67 -16.76 2.08
C SER A 218 26.19 -17.04 1.81
N THR A 219 25.66 -16.55 0.69
CA THR A 219 24.26 -16.69 0.31
C THR A 219 24.14 -17.36 -1.06
N PHE A 220 23.26 -18.35 -1.19
CA PHE A 220 23.05 -19.15 -2.39
C PHE A 220 21.59 -19.11 -2.83
N PRO A 221 21.31 -19.28 -4.15
CA PRO A 221 22.28 -19.31 -5.23
C PRO A 221 22.95 -17.97 -5.44
N ALA A 222 24.18 -17.98 -5.94
CA ALA A 222 24.95 -16.77 -6.21
C ALA A 222 25.57 -16.83 -7.61
N LEU A 223 25.47 -15.73 -8.33
CA LEU A 223 26.03 -15.58 -9.67
C LEU A 223 27.05 -14.44 -9.69
N PHE A 224 28.23 -14.72 -10.23
CA PHE A 224 29.34 -13.78 -10.29
C PHE A 224 29.92 -13.70 -11.70
N LEU A 225 30.34 -12.51 -12.08
CA LEU A 225 31.25 -12.28 -13.19
C LEU A 225 32.69 -12.42 -12.69
N VAL A 226 33.49 -13.21 -13.37
CA VAL A 226 34.90 -13.43 -13.05
C VAL A 226 35.75 -13.24 -14.28
N ASN A 227 36.72 -12.35 -14.20
CA ASN A 227 37.71 -12.15 -15.26
C ASN A 227 38.85 -13.15 -15.11
N PRO A 228 39.09 -14.04 -16.09
CA PRO A 228 40.11 -15.06 -15.99
C PRO A 228 41.55 -14.54 -16.10
N GLN A 229 41.74 -13.30 -16.56
CA GLN A 229 43.09 -12.75 -16.78
C GLN A 229 43.66 -12.06 -15.52
N ASN A 230 42.81 -11.30 -14.84
CA ASN A 230 43.23 -10.50 -13.68
C ASN A 230 42.57 -10.92 -12.35
N HIS A 231 41.72 -11.95 -12.40
CA HIS A 231 40.98 -12.48 -11.26
C HIS A 231 40.01 -11.45 -10.60
N ASP A 232 39.69 -10.36 -11.31
CA ASP A 232 38.63 -9.45 -10.87
C ASP A 232 37.29 -10.18 -10.88
N TYR A 233 36.49 -9.99 -9.82
CA TYR A 233 35.19 -10.60 -9.73
C TYR A 233 34.14 -9.57 -9.24
N ARG A 234 32.91 -9.71 -9.76
CA ARG A 234 31.80 -8.84 -9.47
C ARG A 234 30.55 -9.65 -9.20
N ALA A 235 29.89 -9.39 -8.08
CA ALA A 235 28.60 -10.01 -7.82
C ALA A 235 27.59 -9.55 -8.86
N LEU A 236 26.89 -10.47 -9.48
CA LEU A 236 25.82 -10.21 -10.43
C LEU A 236 24.45 -10.39 -9.79
N SER A 237 24.25 -11.52 -9.05
CA SER A 237 23.00 -11.76 -8.35
C SER A 237 23.14 -12.70 -7.17
N TYR A 238 22.18 -12.60 -6.25
CA TYR A 238 21.89 -13.58 -5.22
C TYR A 238 20.41 -13.96 -5.31
N GLY A 239 20.12 -15.23 -5.05
CA GLY A 239 18.78 -15.78 -5.15
C GLY A 239 18.32 -15.98 -6.60
N PHE A 240 17.04 -16.35 -6.76
CA PHE A 240 16.44 -16.62 -8.07
C PHE A 240 16.26 -15.34 -8.89
N MET A 241 16.57 -15.40 -10.18
CA MET A 241 16.33 -14.34 -11.16
C MET A 241 15.78 -14.88 -12.47
N THR A 242 14.99 -14.06 -13.16
CA THR A 242 14.58 -14.32 -14.54
C THR A 242 15.69 -13.90 -15.52
N GLN A 243 15.60 -14.36 -16.78
CA GLN A 243 16.55 -13.93 -17.82
C GLN A 243 16.54 -12.41 -18.06
N ASP A 244 15.35 -11.80 -18.02
CA ASP A 244 15.18 -10.35 -18.15
C ASP A 244 15.85 -9.58 -17.00
N ASP A 245 15.74 -10.08 -15.78
CA ASP A 245 16.37 -9.46 -14.64
C ASP A 245 17.90 -9.63 -14.68
N LEU A 246 18.39 -10.77 -15.17
CA LEU A 246 19.81 -10.96 -15.43
C LEU A 246 20.32 -9.95 -16.46
N ALA A 247 19.62 -9.78 -17.57
CA ALA A 247 19.98 -8.81 -18.60
C ALA A 247 20.06 -7.38 -18.06
N LYS A 248 19.08 -6.97 -17.23
CA LYS A 248 19.10 -5.68 -16.53
C LYS A 248 20.30 -5.59 -15.57
N ARG A 249 20.60 -6.67 -14.87
CA ARG A 249 21.71 -6.69 -13.92
C ARG A 249 23.07 -6.55 -14.61
N PHE A 250 23.23 -7.19 -15.78
CA PHE A 250 24.41 -6.99 -16.63
C PHE A 250 24.60 -5.52 -17.00
N MET A 251 23.55 -4.84 -17.44
CA MET A 251 23.57 -3.42 -17.76
C MET A 251 23.95 -2.57 -16.54
N ASN A 252 23.35 -2.85 -15.39
CA ASN A 252 23.68 -2.13 -14.15
C ASN A 252 25.17 -2.27 -13.77
N VAL A 253 25.72 -3.48 -13.90
CA VAL A 253 27.15 -3.73 -13.62
C VAL A 253 28.03 -3.04 -14.67
N ALA A 254 27.67 -3.10 -15.94
CA ALA A 254 28.42 -2.44 -17.02
C ALA A 254 28.45 -0.90 -16.86
N THR A 255 27.34 -0.32 -16.45
CA THR A 255 27.22 1.15 -16.25
C THR A 255 27.70 1.63 -14.87
N GLY A 256 28.07 0.72 -13.95
CA GLY A 256 28.41 1.04 -12.58
C GLY A 256 27.20 1.56 -11.78
N PHE A 257 26.00 1.03 -12.06
CA PHE A 257 24.71 1.42 -11.42
C PHE A 257 24.32 2.90 -11.63
N LYS A 258 24.78 3.48 -12.71
CA LYS A 258 24.30 4.81 -13.09
C LYS A 258 22.83 4.76 -13.53
N PRO A 259 22.02 5.78 -13.23
CA PRO A 259 20.68 5.86 -13.78
C PRO A 259 20.72 5.79 -15.31
N ASN A 260 19.76 5.10 -15.91
CA ASN A 260 19.60 5.12 -17.36
C ASN A 260 19.19 6.53 -17.78
N SER A 261 20.08 7.19 -18.48
CA SER A 261 19.81 8.50 -19.11
C SER A 261 19.31 8.29 -20.52
#